data_b17ef559f32887106235057073f94ab2
#
_entry.id   b17ef559f32887106235057073f94ab2
#
_cell.length_a   1.000
_cell.length_b   1.000
_cell.length_c   1.000
_cell.angle_alpha   90.00
_cell.angle_beta   90.00
_cell.angle_gamma   90.00
#
_symmetry.space_group_name_H-M   'P 1'
#
loop_
_entity.id
_entity.type
_entity.pdbx_description
1 polymer ?
#
loop_
_entity_poly.entity_id
_entity_poly.type
_entity_poly.pdbx_seq_one_letter_code
_entity_poly.pdbx_strand_id
1 'polypeptide(L)'
;MKKIILLSLLSALALTGCSAKEDSTTKSSSAPKQSSATDTSSEAAEAQKLREQYKDAMTNENANFPQLSKEVAEDEAEVKIITTQGDIRLKLFPKYAPLAVENFLTHAKEGYYDGVIFHRVINDFMIQTGDPKGDGTGGESIWKGKNEAIDSGNGFKNEYSPYLYNLRGALAMANAGKDTNGSQFFINQSKKDLSKQLPTDTFPAKIIEAYKNGGNPSLDGGYTVFGQVIEGMDVVDKIAATETGDKDKPKTDIKIEKIEIIKE
;
A
#
# COMPACT_ATOMS: atom_id res chain seq x y z
N MET A 1 21.93 43.02 2.18
CA MET A 1 21.71 43.82 0.97
C MET A 1 22.26 43.08 -0.22
N LYS A 2 21.43 42.48 -1.06
CA LYS A 2 21.60 42.26 -2.50
C LYS A 2 20.29 41.67 -3.03
N LYS A 3 19.57 42.51 -3.73
CA LYS A 3 18.33 42.20 -4.46
C LYS A 3 18.70 41.38 -5.69
N ILE A 4 17.92 40.34 -5.98
CA ILE A 4 17.95 39.66 -7.28
C ILE A 4 16.57 39.77 -7.90
N ILE A 5 16.61 40.19 -9.14
CA ILE A 5 15.56 40.70 -10.01
C ILE A 5 14.80 39.52 -10.64
N LEU A 6 13.47 39.68 -10.67
CA LEU A 6 12.51 38.88 -11.47
C LEU A 6 12.73 39.23 -12.97
N LEU A 7 12.79 38.22 -13.82
CA LEU A 7 12.69 38.44 -15.27
C LEU A 7 11.58 37.53 -15.82
N SER A 8 10.49 38.18 -16.18
CA SER A 8 9.35 37.63 -16.91
C SER A 8 9.68 37.65 -18.42
N LEU A 9 9.48 36.53 -19.12
CA LEU A 9 9.43 36.48 -20.57
C LEU A 9 8.06 36.00 -21.03
N LEU A 10 7.30 36.96 -21.54
CA LEU A 10 6.10 36.75 -22.36
C LEU A 10 6.57 36.57 -23.80
N SER A 11 6.15 35.53 -24.50
CA SER A 11 6.23 35.45 -25.96
C SER A 11 4.87 35.08 -26.53
N ALA A 12 4.22 36.05 -27.12
CA ALA A 12 3.10 35.93 -28.01
C ALA A 12 3.58 35.47 -29.39
N LEU A 13 2.89 34.52 -30.01
CA LEU A 13 3.04 34.26 -31.46
C LEU A 13 1.68 34.29 -32.13
N ALA A 14 1.66 35.09 -33.19
CA ALA A 14 0.51 35.46 -33.98
C ALA A 14 0.09 34.36 -34.98
N LEU A 15 -1.22 34.36 -35.30
CA LEU A 15 -1.87 33.65 -36.37
C LEU A 15 -1.48 34.21 -37.75
N THR A 16 -1.24 33.30 -38.70
CA THR A 16 -1.49 33.59 -40.11
C THR A 16 -2.16 32.40 -40.76
N GLY A 17 -3.36 32.61 -41.27
CA GLY A 17 -4.08 31.69 -42.09
C GLY A 17 -3.69 31.79 -43.55
N CYS A 18 -3.90 30.72 -44.34
CA CYS A 18 -4.27 30.79 -45.75
C CYS A 18 -4.98 29.52 -46.22
N SER A 19 -5.92 29.75 -47.09
CA SER A 19 -7.11 29.07 -47.56
C SER A 19 -6.87 28.08 -48.70
N ALA A 20 -7.80 27.11 -48.79
CA ALA A 20 -8.43 26.42 -49.93
C ALA A 20 -7.66 25.39 -50.76
N LYS A 21 -8.14 24.18 -50.90
CA LYS A 21 -9.19 23.72 -51.82
C LYS A 21 -9.54 22.23 -51.62
N GLU A 22 -10.82 21.96 -51.91
CA GLU A 22 -11.54 20.69 -51.93
C GLU A 22 -10.92 19.58 -52.77
N ASP A 23 -11.05 18.29 -52.39
CA ASP A 23 -11.94 17.35 -53.10
C ASP A 23 -12.11 16.00 -52.36
N SER A 24 -13.38 15.60 -52.29
CA SER A 24 -14.13 14.33 -52.29
C SER A 24 -13.69 13.12 -51.42
N THR A 25 -14.68 12.78 -50.57
CA THR A 25 -15.28 11.44 -50.31
C THR A 25 -14.45 10.29 -49.75
N THR A 26 -14.66 10.00 -48.47
CA THR A 26 -15.31 8.74 -48.03
C THR A 26 -15.77 8.82 -46.57
N LYS A 27 -17.05 8.53 -46.36
CA LYS A 27 -17.68 8.41 -45.03
C LYS A 27 -17.09 7.21 -44.31
N SER A 28 -16.54 7.44 -43.11
CA SER A 28 -16.51 6.43 -42.04
C SER A 28 -16.94 7.11 -40.75
N SER A 29 -18.15 6.81 -40.33
CA SER A 29 -18.76 7.24 -39.11
C SER A 29 -18.12 6.48 -37.93
N SER A 30 -17.25 7.10 -37.20
CA SER A 30 -16.93 6.67 -35.84
C SER A 30 -17.64 7.62 -34.87
N ALA A 31 -18.75 7.15 -34.30
CA ALA A 31 -19.42 7.80 -33.20
C ALA A 31 -18.45 7.91 -32.02
N PRO A 32 -18.46 9.03 -31.25
CA PRO A 32 -17.71 9.11 -30.01
C PRO A 32 -18.28 8.07 -29.05
N LYS A 33 -17.42 7.19 -28.52
CA LYS A 33 -17.76 6.31 -27.40
C LYS A 33 -18.22 7.20 -26.24
N GLN A 34 -19.48 7.11 -25.93
CA GLN A 34 -20.15 7.65 -24.78
C GLN A 34 -19.48 7.00 -23.55
N SER A 35 -18.58 7.70 -22.86
CA SER A 35 -18.10 7.32 -21.52
C SER A 35 -19.32 7.37 -20.61
N SER A 36 -19.64 6.25 -20.02
CA SER A 36 -20.89 6.02 -19.31
C SER A 36 -20.99 6.90 -18.05
N ALA A 37 -22.12 7.58 -17.91
CA ALA A 37 -22.52 8.36 -16.74
C ALA A 37 -22.63 7.51 -15.46
N THR A 38 -22.43 6.20 -15.52
CA THR A 38 -22.43 5.23 -14.43
C THR A 38 -21.12 5.26 -13.63
N ASP A 39 -19.97 5.54 -14.26
CA ASP A 39 -18.67 5.55 -13.58
C ASP A 39 -18.52 6.74 -12.63
N THR A 40 -18.96 7.93 -13.06
CA THR A 40 -18.84 9.16 -12.24
C THR A 40 -19.71 9.16 -10.98
N SER A 41 -20.83 8.42 -10.96
CA SER A 41 -21.69 8.32 -9.79
C SER A 41 -21.15 7.35 -8.72
N SER A 42 -20.47 6.29 -9.12
CA SER A 42 -19.83 5.33 -8.19
C SER A 42 -18.59 5.95 -7.53
N GLU A 43 -17.74 6.63 -8.29
CA GLU A 43 -16.57 7.34 -7.76
C GLU A 43 -16.95 8.46 -6.77
N ALA A 44 -18.02 9.20 -7.06
CA ALA A 44 -18.53 10.24 -6.17
C ALA A 44 -19.05 9.64 -4.85
N ALA A 45 -19.73 8.50 -4.91
CA ALA A 45 -20.25 7.80 -3.73
C ALA A 45 -19.10 7.21 -2.87
N GLU A 46 -18.08 6.63 -3.49
CA GLU A 46 -16.88 6.13 -2.79
C GLU A 46 -16.13 7.29 -2.11
N ALA A 47 -15.95 8.41 -2.80
CA ALA A 47 -15.30 9.59 -2.23
C ALA A 47 -16.08 10.18 -1.06
N GLN A 48 -17.43 10.21 -1.14
CA GLN A 48 -18.26 10.65 -0.02
C GLN A 48 -18.15 9.71 1.17
N LYS A 49 -18.25 8.40 0.96
CA LYS A 49 -18.06 7.40 2.01
C LYS A 49 -16.72 7.54 2.71
N LEU A 50 -15.64 7.74 1.95
CA LEU A 50 -14.30 7.92 2.50
C LEU A 50 -14.21 9.19 3.36
N ARG A 51 -14.84 10.31 2.94
CA ARG A 51 -14.90 11.56 3.73
C ARG A 51 -15.66 11.36 5.05
N GLU A 52 -16.75 10.62 5.04
CA GLU A 52 -17.52 10.30 6.24
C GLU A 52 -16.71 9.44 7.21
N GLN A 53 -15.99 8.45 6.69
CA GLN A 53 -15.08 7.62 7.46
C GLN A 53 -13.92 8.43 8.07
N TYR A 54 -13.34 9.37 7.32
CA TYR A 54 -12.31 10.27 7.85
C TYR A 54 -12.85 11.14 8.97
N LYS A 55 -14.06 11.69 8.79
CA LYS A 55 -14.70 12.47 9.83
C LYS A 55 -14.96 11.64 11.09
N ASP A 56 -15.46 10.41 10.93
CA ASP A 56 -15.68 9.49 12.04
C ASP A 56 -14.35 9.16 12.76
N ALA A 57 -13.34 8.75 12.03
CA ALA A 57 -12.02 8.43 12.61
C ALA A 57 -11.43 9.61 13.40
N MET A 58 -11.64 10.85 12.94
CA MET A 58 -11.11 12.07 13.58
C MET A 58 -11.91 12.55 14.78
N THR A 59 -13.23 12.35 14.79
CA THR A 59 -14.11 13.02 15.77
C THR A 59 -14.85 12.06 16.71
N ASN A 60 -14.94 10.78 16.37
CA ASN A 60 -15.61 9.78 17.18
C ASN A 60 -14.62 9.18 18.20
N GLU A 61 -14.77 9.52 19.47
CA GLU A 61 -13.95 8.99 20.55
C GLU A 61 -14.04 7.44 20.67
N ASN A 62 -15.13 6.84 20.16
CA ASN A 62 -15.33 5.40 20.11
C ASN A 62 -14.91 4.77 18.77
N ALA A 63 -14.29 5.54 17.86
CA ALA A 63 -13.79 4.99 16.61
C ALA A 63 -12.91 3.77 16.86
N ASN A 64 -13.20 2.69 16.14
CA ASN A 64 -12.44 1.44 16.26
C ASN A 64 -11.26 1.46 15.29
N PHE A 65 -10.05 1.43 15.86
CA PHE A 65 -8.81 1.23 15.11
C PHE A 65 -8.34 -0.20 15.33
N PRO A 66 -8.60 -1.13 14.41
CA PRO A 66 -8.40 -2.56 14.66
C PRO A 66 -6.95 -2.92 14.98
N GLN A 67 -5.98 -2.15 14.50
CA GLN A 67 -4.56 -2.36 14.80
C GLN A 67 -4.19 -2.17 16.27
N LEU A 68 -4.99 -1.45 17.06
CA LEU A 68 -4.70 -1.15 18.45
C LEU A 68 -5.04 -2.31 19.42
N SER A 69 -5.75 -3.34 18.94
CA SER A 69 -6.01 -4.58 19.66
C SER A 69 -5.16 -5.72 19.10
N LYS A 70 -4.74 -6.65 19.96
CA LYS A 70 -4.12 -7.92 19.54
C LYS A 70 -5.14 -9.04 19.31
N GLU A 71 -6.35 -8.85 19.75
CA GLU A 71 -7.43 -9.82 19.54
C GLU A 71 -7.82 -9.86 18.05
N VAL A 72 -8.13 -11.06 17.56
CA VAL A 72 -8.61 -11.27 16.19
C VAL A 72 -10.13 -11.25 16.22
N ALA A 73 -10.73 -10.20 15.66
CA ALA A 73 -12.18 -10.04 15.61
C ALA A 73 -12.82 -11.03 14.60
N GLU A 74 -14.16 -11.17 14.68
CA GLU A 74 -14.88 -12.13 13.83
C GLU A 74 -14.72 -11.83 12.32
N ASP A 75 -14.68 -10.55 11.96
CA ASP A 75 -14.50 -10.03 10.59
C ASP A 75 -13.02 -9.85 10.17
N GLU A 76 -12.08 -10.38 10.93
CA GLU A 76 -10.64 -10.37 10.65
C GLU A 76 -10.14 -11.78 10.31
N ALA A 77 -9.16 -11.89 9.44
CA ALA A 77 -8.44 -13.13 9.17
C ALA A 77 -7.16 -13.21 10.00
N GLU A 78 -6.59 -14.40 10.12
CA GLU A 78 -5.38 -14.66 10.90
C GLU A 78 -4.42 -15.59 10.15
N VAL A 79 -3.14 -15.22 10.13
CA VAL A 79 -2.07 -15.99 9.49
C VAL A 79 -0.83 -16.06 10.38
N LYS A 80 0.00 -17.08 10.13
CA LYS A 80 1.32 -17.23 10.73
C LYS A 80 2.36 -17.35 9.60
N ILE A 81 3.27 -16.40 9.52
CA ILE A 81 4.44 -16.47 8.63
C ILE A 81 5.55 -17.21 9.39
N ILE A 82 5.89 -18.40 8.93
CA ILE A 82 7.02 -19.20 9.45
C ILE A 82 8.26 -18.80 8.68
N THR A 83 9.28 -18.32 9.37
CA THR A 83 10.53 -17.89 8.77
C THR A 83 11.72 -18.66 9.32
N THR A 84 12.84 -18.62 8.62
CA THR A 84 14.13 -19.19 9.11
C THR A 84 14.65 -18.50 10.39
N GLN A 85 14.01 -17.41 10.84
CA GLN A 85 14.38 -16.68 12.06
C GLN A 85 13.37 -16.83 13.19
N GLY A 86 12.21 -17.44 12.94
CA GLY A 86 11.09 -17.64 13.86
C GLY A 86 9.75 -17.30 13.23
N ASP A 87 8.70 -17.40 14.02
CA ASP A 87 7.32 -17.23 13.58
C ASP A 87 6.83 -15.79 13.83
N ILE A 88 6.04 -15.27 12.88
CA ILE A 88 5.37 -13.97 12.96
C ILE A 88 3.88 -14.21 12.77
N ARG A 89 3.07 -13.87 13.77
CA ARG A 89 1.63 -14.04 13.73
C ARG A 89 0.95 -12.70 13.47
N LEU A 90 0.05 -12.67 12.49
CA LEU A 90 -0.60 -11.44 12.02
C LEU A 90 -2.10 -11.64 11.93
N LYS A 91 -2.83 -10.58 12.16
CA LYS A 91 -4.22 -10.46 11.75
C LYS A 91 -4.33 -9.59 10.51
N LEU A 92 -5.33 -9.86 9.67
CA LEU A 92 -5.59 -9.19 8.42
C LEU A 92 -6.97 -8.52 8.44
N PHE A 93 -7.14 -7.47 7.64
CA PHE A 93 -8.29 -6.59 7.66
C PHE A 93 -9.10 -6.62 6.35
N PRO A 94 -9.83 -7.72 6.01
CA PRO A 94 -10.56 -7.84 4.74
C PRO A 94 -11.65 -6.77 4.56
N LYS A 95 -12.20 -6.25 5.65
CA LYS A 95 -13.18 -5.16 5.64
C LYS A 95 -12.63 -3.83 5.09
N TYR A 96 -11.34 -3.58 5.31
CA TYR A 96 -10.70 -2.30 5.00
C TYR A 96 -9.81 -2.38 3.75
N ALA A 97 -9.25 -3.55 3.46
CA ALA A 97 -8.36 -3.79 2.31
C ALA A 97 -8.68 -5.16 1.68
N PRO A 98 -9.89 -5.34 1.11
CA PRO A 98 -10.34 -6.63 0.60
C PRO A 98 -9.45 -7.20 -0.50
N LEU A 99 -9.00 -6.38 -1.47
CA LEU A 99 -8.14 -6.86 -2.55
C LEU A 99 -6.78 -7.31 -2.03
N ALA A 100 -6.14 -6.52 -1.18
CA ALA A 100 -4.84 -6.86 -0.63
C ALA A 100 -4.89 -8.15 0.22
N VAL A 101 -5.95 -8.31 1.03
CA VAL A 101 -6.14 -9.53 1.83
C VAL A 101 -6.44 -10.74 0.95
N GLU A 102 -7.34 -10.63 -0.04
CA GLU A 102 -7.64 -11.72 -0.99
C GLU A 102 -6.38 -12.15 -1.76
N ASN A 103 -5.64 -11.18 -2.29
CA ASN A 103 -4.39 -11.43 -3.01
C ASN A 103 -3.37 -12.16 -2.13
N PHE A 104 -3.15 -11.68 -0.92
CA PHE A 104 -2.20 -12.27 0.02
C PHE A 104 -2.60 -13.68 0.45
N LEU A 105 -3.87 -13.90 0.85
CA LEU A 105 -4.36 -15.21 1.29
C LEU A 105 -4.34 -16.23 0.15
N THR A 106 -4.70 -15.83 -1.06
CA THR A 106 -4.67 -16.72 -2.22
C THR A 106 -3.24 -17.14 -2.55
N HIS A 107 -2.29 -16.21 -2.60
CA HIS A 107 -0.88 -16.53 -2.76
C HIS A 107 -0.34 -17.44 -1.65
N ALA A 108 -0.75 -17.20 -0.40
CA ALA A 108 -0.35 -18.05 0.72
C ALA A 108 -0.89 -19.49 0.58
N LYS A 109 -2.16 -19.66 0.17
CA LYS A 109 -2.78 -20.97 -0.10
C LYS A 109 -2.07 -21.75 -1.21
N GLU A 110 -1.63 -21.02 -2.24
CA GLU A 110 -0.92 -21.59 -3.40
C GLU A 110 0.56 -21.89 -3.13
N GLY A 111 1.07 -21.57 -1.91
CA GLY A 111 2.48 -21.71 -1.58
C GLY A 111 3.40 -20.77 -2.34
N TYR A 112 2.85 -19.69 -2.91
CA TYR A 112 3.59 -18.71 -3.71
C TYR A 112 4.74 -18.05 -2.95
N TYR A 113 4.60 -17.91 -1.63
CA TYR A 113 5.60 -17.29 -0.77
C TYR A 113 6.62 -18.28 -0.20
N ASP A 114 6.47 -19.59 -0.42
CA ASP A 114 7.35 -20.61 0.14
C ASP A 114 8.76 -20.47 -0.46
N GLY A 115 9.75 -20.33 0.41
CA GLY A 115 11.15 -20.12 0.02
C GLY A 115 11.51 -18.69 -0.39
N VAL A 116 10.54 -17.76 -0.45
CA VAL A 116 10.77 -16.35 -0.80
C VAL A 116 11.59 -15.66 0.27
N ILE A 117 12.60 -14.89 -0.14
CA ILE A 117 13.51 -14.19 0.78
C ILE A 117 13.01 -12.80 1.17
N PHE A 118 13.46 -12.31 2.32
CA PHE A 118 13.43 -10.89 2.64
C PHE A 118 14.55 -10.22 1.85
N HIS A 119 14.22 -9.65 0.69
CA HIS A 119 15.19 -9.10 -0.25
C HIS A 119 15.63 -7.67 0.09
N ARG A 120 14.93 -6.98 0.99
CA ARG A 120 15.27 -5.63 1.46
C ARG A 120 14.90 -5.47 2.93
N VAL A 121 15.89 -5.14 3.75
CA VAL A 121 15.76 -5.02 5.19
C VAL A 121 16.48 -3.76 5.67
N ILE A 122 15.75 -2.86 6.32
CA ILE A 122 16.32 -1.62 6.87
C ILE A 122 15.92 -1.50 8.32
N ASN A 123 16.92 -1.52 9.20
CA ASN A 123 16.71 -1.33 10.63
C ASN A 123 16.10 0.04 10.93
N ASP A 124 15.21 0.13 11.93
CA ASP A 124 14.43 1.32 12.25
C ASP A 124 13.54 1.83 11.09
N PHE A 125 13.18 0.93 10.17
CA PHE A 125 12.24 1.22 9.09
C PHE A 125 11.32 0.04 8.81
N MET A 126 11.73 -0.94 7.99
CA MET A 126 10.87 -2.05 7.60
C MET A 126 11.66 -3.29 7.15
N ILE A 127 10.97 -4.43 7.05
CA ILE A 127 11.44 -5.64 6.38
C ILE A 127 10.50 -5.96 5.21
N GLN A 128 11.05 -6.14 4.01
CA GLN A 128 10.30 -6.32 2.75
C GLN A 128 10.60 -7.67 2.09
N THR A 129 9.54 -8.32 1.59
CA THR A 129 9.56 -9.65 0.99
C THR A 129 8.44 -9.78 -0.06
N GLY A 130 8.09 -11.01 -0.46
CA GLY A 130 6.96 -11.30 -1.37
C GLY A 130 7.33 -11.22 -2.84
N ASP A 131 8.62 -11.10 -3.17
CA ASP A 131 9.14 -11.19 -4.53
C ASP A 131 9.77 -12.57 -4.78
N PRO A 132 9.19 -13.44 -5.63
CA PRO A 132 9.78 -14.74 -5.94
C PRO A 132 11.16 -14.69 -6.60
N LYS A 133 11.50 -13.54 -7.27
CA LYS A 133 12.83 -13.36 -7.85
C LYS A 133 13.88 -12.97 -6.79
N GLY A 134 13.45 -12.40 -5.66
CA GLY A 134 14.32 -12.00 -4.56
C GLY A 134 15.27 -10.84 -4.89
N ASP A 135 14.94 -10.01 -5.88
CA ASP A 135 15.73 -8.83 -6.29
C ASP A 135 14.94 -7.50 -6.22
N GLY A 136 13.67 -7.56 -5.81
CA GLY A 136 12.75 -6.43 -5.69
C GLY A 136 12.04 -6.05 -6.99
N THR A 137 12.27 -6.76 -8.10
CA THR A 137 11.69 -6.45 -9.42
C THR A 137 10.53 -7.35 -9.81
N GLY A 138 10.29 -8.42 -9.06
CA GLY A 138 9.27 -9.42 -9.34
C GLY A 138 8.01 -9.27 -8.50
N GLY A 139 7.17 -10.28 -8.63
CA GLY A 139 5.89 -10.34 -7.93
C GLY A 139 4.74 -9.81 -8.78
N GLU A 140 3.62 -10.51 -8.71
CA GLU A 140 2.42 -10.18 -9.46
C GLU A 140 1.17 -10.42 -8.61
N SER A 141 0.06 -9.82 -8.99
CA SER A 141 -1.22 -10.08 -8.35
C SER A 141 -1.82 -11.40 -8.86
N ILE A 142 -2.74 -11.97 -8.06
CA ILE A 142 -3.52 -13.15 -8.45
C ILE A 142 -4.40 -12.90 -9.69
N TRP A 143 -4.66 -11.64 -10.02
CA TRP A 143 -5.55 -11.23 -11.13
C TRP A 143 -4.80 -10.97 -12.43
N LYS A 144 -3.48 -10.83 -12.40
CA LYS A 144 -2.67 -10.53 -13.58
C LYS A 144 -2.92 -11.53 -14.70
N GLY A 145 -3.38 -11.04 -15.86
CA GLY A 145 -3.76 -11.88 -17.00
C GLY A 145 -5.03 -12.72 -16.81
N LYS A 146 -5.74 -12.58 -15.68
CA LYS A 146 -6.98 -13.31 -15.37
C LYS A 146 -8.18 -12.38 -15.20
N ASN A 147 -7.98 -11.18 -14.65
CA ASN A 147 -9.05 -10.20 -14.44
C ASN A 147 -8.52 -8.77 -14.67
N GLU A 148 -8.66 -8.29 -15.91
CA GLU A 148 -8.19 -6.97 -16.33
C GLU A 148 -8.93 -5.80 -15.65
N ALA A 149 -10.12 -6.04 -15.09
CA ALA A 149 -10.85 -5.01 -14.34
C ALA A 149 -10.20 -4.69 -12.98
N ILE A 150 -9.43 -5.64 -12.41
CA ILE A 150 -8.70 -5.45 -11.16
C ILE A 150 -7.22 -5.17 -11.43
N ASP A 151 -6.59 -5.92 -12.32
CA ASP A 151 -5.19 -5.77 -12.71
C ASP A 151 -5.04 -5.81 -14.24
N SER A 152 -4.91 -4.64 -14.84
CA SER A 152 -4.72 -4.47 -16.28
C SER A 152 -3.29 -4.78 -16.77
N GLY A 153 -2.43 -5.33 -15.89
CA GLY A 153 -1.04 -5.69 -16.18
C GLY A 153 0.00 -4.88 -15.40
N ASN A 154 -0.44 -3.85 -14.66
CA ASN A 154 0.45 -3.01 -13.85
C ASN A 154 0.30 -3.23 -12.33
N GLY A 155 -0.55 -4.15 -11.92
CA GLY A 155 -0.93 -4.39 -10.54
C GLY A 155 -2.33 -3.87 -10.20
N PHE A 156 -2.78 -4.11 -8.97
CA PHE A 156 -4.09 -3.67 -8.49
C PHE A 156 -4.02 -2.37 -7.69
N LYS A 157 -5.18 -1.71 -7.57
CA LYS A 157 -5.32 -0.39 -6.94
C LYS A 157 -4.94 -0.41 -5.45
N ASN A 158 -4.50 0.74 -4.95
CA ASN A 158 -4.33 0.95 -3.52
C ASN A 158 -5.69 1.02 -2.81
N GLU A 159 -5.72 0.49 -1.60
CA GLU A 159 -6.88 0.56 -0.71
C GLU A 159 -6.50 1.36 0.54
N TYR A 160 -7.08 2.55 0.68
CA TYR A 160 -6.82 3.43 1.80
C TYR A 160 -7.98 3.42 2.79
N SER A 161 -7.65 3.39 4.06
CA SER A 161 -8.64 3.46 5.13
C SER A 161 -8.18 4.44 6.22
N PRO A 162 -9.06 5.33 6.71
CA PRO A 162 -8.73 6.22 7.82
C PRO A 162 -8.66 5.51 9.18
N TYR A 163 -8.84 4.19 9.19
CA TYR A 163 -8.72 3.35 10.38
C TYR A 163 -7.44 2.51 10.40
N LEU A 164 -6.62 2.55 9.34
CA LEU A 164 -5.38 1.79 9.20
C LEU A 164 -4.20 2.71 8.91
N TYR A 165 -3.11 2.50 9.64
CA TYR A 165 -1.92 3.34 9.60
C TYR A 165 -0.65 2.48 9.58
N ASN A 166 0.46 3.05 9.12
CA ASN A 166 1.77 2.38 9.10
C ASN A 166 2.41 2.38 10.51
N LEU A 167 1.66 1.93 11.52
CA LEU A 167 2.14 1.72 12.87
C LEU A 167 3.23 0.64 12.90
N ARG A 168 4.01 0.58 14.00
CA ARG A 168 4.93 -0.54 14.21
C ARG A 168 4.18 -1.88 14.16
N GLY A 169 4.67 -2.81 13.35
CA GLY A 169 4.05 -4.11 13.08
C GLY A 169 2.95 -4.08 12.01
N ALA A 170 2.61 -2.93 11.43
CA ALA A 170 1.68 -2.89 10.30
C ALA A 170 2.24 -3.64 9.11
N LEU A 171 1.39 -4.49 8.49
CA LEU A 171 1.65 -5.18 7.24
C LEU A 171 1.05 -4.37 6.10
N ALA A 172 1.87 -4.00 5.12
CA ALA A 172 1.45 -3.17 4.00
C ALA A 172 1.96 -3.70 2.66
N MET A 173 1.21 -3.45 1.58
CA MET A 173 1.65 -3.77 0.23
C MET A 173 2.81 -2.87 -0.19
N ALA A 174 3.86 -3.46 -0.77
CA ALA A 174 4.87 -2.70 -1.48
C ALA A 174 4.39 -2.44 -2.91
N ASN A 175 4.68 -1.24 -3.44
CA ASN A 175 4.33 -0.84 -4.80
C ASN A 175 5.43 0.02 -5.43
N ALA A 176 5.40 0.16 -6.76
CA ALA A 176 6.31 1.00 -7.55
C ALA A 176 5.69 2.38 -7.88
N GLY A 177 4.62 2.74 -7.19
CA GLY A 177 3.82 3.94 -7.37
C GLY A 177 2.34 3.65 -7.13
N LYS A 178 1.50 4.66 -7.29
CA LYS A 178 0.06 4.52 -7.08
C LYS A 178 -0.53 3.39 -7.95
N ASP A 179 -1.33 2.53 -7.31
CA ASP A 179 -2.10 1.49 -7.99
C ASP A 179 -1.26 0.45 -8.76
N THR A 180 -0.09 0.08 -8.19
CA THR A 180 0.82 -0.93 -8.77
C THR A 180 1.11 -2.07 -7.79
N ASN A 181 0.15 -2.47 -6.97
CA ASN A 181 0.32 -3.55 -6.01
C ASN A 181 0.41 -4.91 -6.72
N GLY A 182 1.41 -5.70 -6.37
CA GLY A 182 1.61 -7.08 -6.85
C GLY A 182 1.50 -8.09 -5.70
N SER A 183 2.58 -8.84 -5.47
CA SER A 183 2.69 -9.77 -4.35
C SER A 183 3.61 -9.29 -3.24
N GLN A 184 4.42 -8.25 -3.47
CA GLN A 184 5.37 -7.76 -2.47
C GLN A 184 4.69 -7.04 -1.33
N PHE A 185 5.18 -7.27 -0.11
CA PHE A 185 4.71 -6.63 1.11
C PHE A 185 5.86 -6.33 2.06
N PHE A 186 5.59 -5.45 3.02
CA PHE A 186 6.55 -5.14 4.08
C PHE A 186 5.87 -5.08 5.45
N ILE A 187 6.68 -5.30 6.50
CA ILE A 187 6.28 -5.11 7.90
C ILE A 187 7.03 -3.91 8.44
N ASN A 188 6.29 -2.94 8.95
CA ASN A 188 6.85 -1.75 9.59
C ASN A 188 7.57 -2.11 10.89
N GLN A 189 8.85 -1.77 11.01
CA GLN A 189 9.68 -2.18 12.15
C GLN A 189 10.09 -1.01 13.06
N SER A 190 10.12 0.22 12.54
CA SER A 190 10.61 1.39 13.27
C SER A 190 10.09 1.49 14.71
N LYS A 191 11.00 1.77 15.65
CA LYS A 191 10.71 1.99 17.08
C LYS A 191 10.68 3.48 17.44
N LYS A 192 10.90 4.37 16.47
CA LYS A 192 11.02 5.80 16.71
C LYS A 192 9.69 6.42 17.12
N ASP A 193 9.67 7.13 18.24
CA ASP A 193 8.53 7.98 18.59
C ASP A 193 8.47 9.19 17.66
N LEU A 194 7.52 9.15 16.72
CA LEU A 194 7.23 10.22 15.78
C LEU A 194 5.94 10.98 16.13
N SER A 195 5.28 10.65 17.24
CA SER A 195 3.99 11.21 17.66
C SER A 195 3.98 12.74 17.72
N LYS A 196 5.08 13.34 18.17
CA LYS A 196 5.22 14.82 18.32
C LYS A 196 5.30 15.56 16.97
N GLN A 197 5.52 14.84 15.87
CA GLN A 197 5.62 15.42 14.52
C GLN A 197 4.29 15.36 13.77
N LEU A 198 3.27 14.68 14.34
CA LEU A 198 1.99 14.46 13.71
C LEU A 198 1.02 15.60 14.04
N PRO A 199 0.42 16.25 13.01
CA PRO A 199 -0.57 17.30 13.22
C PRO A 199 -1.88 16.71 13.77
N THR A 200 -2.43 17.34 14.80
CA THR A 200 -3.66 16.91 15.48
C THR A 200 -4.94 17.13 14.67
N ASP A 201 -4.86 17.92 13.62
CA ASP A 201 -5.95 18.16 12.66
C ASP A 201 -5.98 17.16 11.51
N THR A 202 -4.95 16.31 11.40
CA THR A 202 -4.82 15.32 10.31
C THR A 202 -4.85 13.89 10.85
N PHE A 203 -4.37 13.67 12.07
CA PHE A 203 -4.30 12.34 12.69
C PHE A 203 -5.22 12.22 13.90
N PRO A 204 -5.99 11.11 14.01
CA PRO A 204 -6.77 10.82 15.21
C PRO A 204 -5.88 10.73 16.47
N ALA A 205 -6.37 11.23 17.60
CA ALA A 205 -5.60 11.26 18.84
C ALA A 205 -5.08 9.87 19.27
N LYS A 206 -5.89 8.80 19.10
CA LYS A 206 -5.48 7.42 19.39
C LYS A 206 -4.33 6.96 18.50
N ILE A 207 -4.27 7.41 17.26
CA ILE A 207 -3.22 7.08 16.30
C ILE A 207 -1.94 7.84 16.62
N ILE A 208 -2.04 9.14 16.98
CA ILE A 208 -0.88 9.89 17.48
C ILE A 208 -0.28 9.19 18.70
N GLU A 209 -1.12 8.73 19.64
CA GLU A 209 -0.67 7.97 20.80
C GLU A 209 0.01 6.66 20.42
N ALA A 210 -0.56 5.93 19.42
CA ALA A 210 0.03 4.68 18.94
C ALA A 210 1.42 4.86 18.29
N TYR A 211 1.65 5.96 17.59
CA TYR A 211 2.96 6.29 17.00
C TYR A 211 4.06 6.60 18.02
N LYS A 212 3.75 6.72 19.32
CA LYS A 212 4.77 6.73 20.37
C LYS A 212 5.54 5.41 20.45
N ASN A 213 4.89 4.31 20.05
CA ASN A 213 5.48 2.98 20.03
C ASN A 213 6.21 2.66 18.73
N GLY A 214 6.27 3.61 17.78
CA GLY A 214 6.94 3.48 16.49
C GLY A 214 5.99 3.31 15.32
N GLY A 215 6.59 3.17 14.16
CA GLY A 215 5.93 3.11 12.86
C GLY A 215 6.50 4.16 11.90
N ASN A 216 5.88 4.27 10.71
CA ASN A 216 6.36 5.12 9.63
C ASN A 216 5.22 5.98 9.06
N PRO A 217 4.81 7.07 9.73
CA PRO A 217 3.66 7.88 9.32
C PRO A 217 3.83 8.53 7.95
N SER A 218 5.06 8.67 7.45
CA SER A 218 5.31 9.16 6.08
C SER A 218 4.84 8.22 4.98
N LEU A 219 4.50 6.96 5.32
CA LEU A 219 3.97 5.96 4.40
C LEU A 219 2.43 5.95 4.37
N ASP A 220 1.77 6.65 5.31
CA ASP A 220 0.32 6.72 5.36
C ASP A 220 -0.24 7.41 4.11
N GLY A 221 -1.30 6.84 3.54
CA GLY A 221 -1.88 7.32 2.29
C GLY A 221 -1.07 7.00 1.03
N GLY A 222 0.11 6.35 1.15
CA GLY A 222 0.92 5.91 0.01
C GLY A 222 0.87 4.40 -0.24
N TYR A 223 0.64 3.64 0.83
CA TYR A 223 0.68 2.18 0.81
C TYR A 223 -0.57 1.59 1.44
N THR A 224 -1.07 0.48 0.87
CA THR A 224 -2.22 -0.25 1.41
C THR A 224 -1.81 -1.01 2.67
N VAL A 225 -2.23 -0.55 3.84
CA VAL A 225 -2.11 -1.32 5.08
C VAL A 225 -3.25 -2.34 5.11
N PHE A 226 -2.93 -3.62 5.30
CA PHE A 226 -3.92 -4.70 5.25
C PHE A 226 -3.83 -5.71 6.40
N GLY A 227 -2.85 -5.53 7.31
CA GLY A 227 -2.70 -6.39 8.48
C GLY A 227 -1.87 -5.76 9.60
N GLN A 228 -1.74 -6.49 10.71
CA GLN A 228 -0.98 -6.09 11.89
C GLN A 228 -0.36 -7.30 12.56
N VAL A 229 0.92 -7.23 12.91
CA VAL A 229 1.58 -8.23 13.76
C VAL A 229 0.97 -8.21 15.15
N ILE A 230 0.53 -9.37 15.63
CA ILE A 230 -0.02 -9.57 16.98
C ILE A 230 0.96 -10.32 17.89
N GLU A 231 1.83 -11.18 17.30
CA GLU A 231 2.91 -11.89 18.00
C GLU A 231 4.15 -12.00 17.07
N GLY A 232 5.36 -12.08 17.64
CA GLY A 232 6.60 -12.24 16.86
C GLY A 232 7.24 -10.92 16.42
N MET A 233 6.93 -9.77 17.06
CA MET A 233 7.64 -8.51 16.78
C MET A 233 9.13 -8.55 17.14
N ASP A 234 9.55 -9.43 18.04
CA ASP A 234 10.94 -9.73 18.33
C ASP A 234 11.65 -10.44 17.16
N VAL A 235 10.92 -11.31 16.43
CA VAL A 235 11.42 -11.93 15.19
C VAL A 235 11.57 -10.87 14.10
N VAL A 236 10.59 -9.96 13.94
CA VAL A 236 10.69 -8.83 13.01
C VAL A 236 11.91 -7.97 13.33
N ASP A 237 12.15 -7.67 14.62
CA ASP A 237 13.33 -6.92 15.08
C ASP A 237 14.64 -7.66 14.78
N LYS A 238 14.67 -8.97 14.99
CA LYS A 238 15.83 -9.82 14.71
C LYS A 238 16.16 -9.82 13.21
N ILE A 239 15.15 -9.92 12.36
CA ILE A 239 15.30 -9.82 10.89
C ILE A 239 15.83 -8.43 10.53
N ALA A 240 15.23 -7.37 11.08
CA ALA A 240 15.62 -5.98 10.79
C ALA A 240 17.05 -5.65 11.23
N ALA A 241 17.56 -6.32 12.25
CA ALA A 241 18.93 -6.12 12.79
C ALA A 241 20.00 -6.95 12.06
N THR A 242 19.62 -7.73 11.03
CA THR A 242 20.58 -8.55 10.29
C THR A 242 21.57 -7.69 9.50
N GLU A 243 22.76 -8.22 9.28
CA GLU A 243 23.76 -7.53 8.45
C GLU A 243 23.32 -7.54 6.98
N THR A 244 23.33 -6.36 6.35
CA THR A 244 22.92 -6.16 4.96
C THR A 244 24.10 -5.78 4.07
N GLY A 245 24.00 -6.09 2.79
CA GLY A 245 24.91 -5.68 1.74
C GLY A 245 24.25 -4.63 0.82
N ASP A 246 24.59 -4.72 -0.46
CA ASP A 246 24.08 -3.79 -1.48
C ASP A 246 22.54 -3.83 -1.52
N LYS A 247 21.94 -2.65 -1.72
CA LYS A 247 20.47 -2.44 -1.78
C LYS A 247 19.71 -2.94 -0.54
N ASP A 248 20.34 -2.87 0.62
CA ASP A 248 19.77 -3.31 1.90
C ASP A 248 19.38 -4.80 1.92
N LYS A 249 19.99 -5.63 1.08
CA LYS A 249 19.74 -7.07 1.06
C LYS A 249 20.50 -7.76 2.19
N PRO A 250 19.86 -8.65 2.99
CA PRO A 250 20.55 -9.46 3.98
C PRO A 250 21.73 -10.22 3.36
N LYS A 251 22.91 -10.21 4.02
CA LYS A 251 24.09 -10.97 3.56
C LYS A 251 23.88 -12.48 3.64
N THR A 252 23.02 -12.94 4.56
CA THR A 252 22.55 -14.32 4.64
C THR A 252 21.05 -14.32 4.37
N ASP A 253 20.60 -15.11 3.42
CA ASP A 253 19.20 -15.19 3.05
C ASP A 253 18.34 -15.58 4.25
N ILE A 254 17.33 -14.75 4.52
CA ILE A 254 16.24 -15.03 5.46
C ILE A 254 15.02 -15.33 4.62
N LYS A 255 14.36 -16.47 4.86
CA LYS A 255 13.29 -16.99 4.01
C LYS A 255 11.97 -17.10 4.76
N ILE A 256 10.89 -16.92 4.05
CA ILE A 256 9.59 -17.47 4.42
C ILE A 256 9.66 -18.97 4.11
N GLU A 257 9.49 -19.82 5.13
CA GLU A 257 9.38 -21.26 4.93
C GLU A 257 7.98 -21.63 4.48
N LYS A 258 6.96 -20.99 5.10
CA LYS A 258 5.55 -21.22 4.81
C LYS A 258 4.70 -20.09 5.43
N ILE A 259 3.52 -19.85 4.86
CA ILE A 259 2.47 -19.04 5.49
C ILE A 259 1.28 -19.99 5.81
N GLU A 260 0.97 -20.12 7.10
CA GLU A 260 -0.19 -20.89 7.57
C GLU A 260 -1.39 -19.95 7.78
N ILE A 261 -2.54 -20.31 7.22
CA ILE A 261 -3.80 -19.60 7.44
C ILE A 261 -4.48 -20.24 8.66
N ILE A 262 -4.69 -19.45 9.72
CA ILE A 262 -5.28 -19.89 10.98
C ILE A 262 -6.79 -19.64 10.96
N LYS A 263 -7.19 -18.47 10.39
CA LYS A 263 -8.59 -18.05 10.26
C LYS A 263 -8.76 -17.24 8.98
N GLU A 264 -9.87 -17.44 8.27
CA GLU A 264 -10.31 -16.65 7.10
C GLU A 264 -11.51 -15.79 7.42
#